data_6756af59fbe0acdb71304a23e0be3557
#
_entry.id   6756af59fbe0acdb71304a23e0be3557
#
_cell.length_a   1.000
_cell.length_b   1.000
_cell.length_c   1.000
_cell.angle_alpha   90.00
_cell.angle_beta   90.00
_cell.angle_gamma   90.00
#
_symmetry.space_group_name_H-M   'P 1'
#
loop_
_entity.id
_entity.type
_entity.pdbx_description
1 polymer ?
#
loop_
_entity_poly.entity_id
_entity_poly.type
_entity_poly.pdbx_seq_one_letter_code
_entity_poly.pdbx_strand_id
1 'polypeptide(L)'
;MKNYLIIGIILLFPFRLFADEPVKAIYAKITNPDNKEVTVVAHRADWRFAPENSLAAIESSIRLGADVVELDVQKTKDGQLILMHDKTLDRTTTGKGKVAEWTLDSIRTLRLKNGAALRTKHRVPTLEEALLTTKGR
;
A
#
# COMPACT_ATOMS: atom_id res chain seq x y z
N MET A 1 -32.17 45.29 -32.81
CA MET A 1 -31.94 44.13 -31.92
C MET A 1 -30.51 43.65 -32.21
N LYS A 2 -29.56 43.82 -31.28
CA LYS A 2 -28.15 43.42 -31.46
C LYS A 2 -27.99 42.02 -30.86
N ASN A 3 -27.70 41.05 -31.74
CA ASN A 3 -27.36 39.68 -31.32
C ASN A 3 -25.90 39.62 -30.82
N TYR A 4 -25.73 39.37 -29.54
CA TYR A 4 -24.40 39.07 -28.97
C TYR A 4 -24.13 37.58 -29.10
N LEU A 5 -23.18 37.22 -29.96
CA LEU A 5 -22.65 35.86 -30.06
C LEU A 5 -21.67 35.66 -28.90
N ILE A 6 -22.06 34.87 -27.87
CA ILE A 6 -21.15 34.47 -26.78
C ILE A 6 -20.35 33.28 -27.30
N ILE A 7 -19.08 33.53 -27.69
CA ILE A 7 -18.11 32.47 -28.00
C ILE A 7 -17.58 31.94 -26.66
N GLY A 8 -18.10 30.80 -26.21
CA GLY A 8 -17.54 30.08 -25.07
C GLY A 8 -16.20 29.46 -25.43
N ILE A 9 -15.10 30.04 -24.96
CA ILE A 9 -13.77 29.43 -25.04
C ILE A 9 -13.73 28.26 -24.04
N ILE A 10 -13.90 27.03 -24.54
CA ILE A 10 -13.63 25.82 -23.78
C ILE A 10 -12.11 25.69 -23.70
N LEU A 11 -11.51 26.09 -22.59
CA LEU A 11 -10.12 25.79 -22.26
C LEU A 11 -10.04 24.27 -21.98
N LEU A 12 -9.68 23.51 -23.02
CA LEU A 12 -9.23 22.14 -22.87
C LEU A 12 -7.87 22.18 -22.13
N PHE A 13 -7.92 22.16 -20.81
CA PHE A 13 -6.74 21.80 -20.03
C PHE A 13 -6.38 20.35 -20.40
N PRO A 14 -5.16 20.09 -20.89
CA PRO A 14 -4.72 18.72 -21.05
C PRO A 14 -4.67 18.11 -19.66
N PHE A 15 -5.62 17.22 -19.37
CA PHE A 15 -5.58 16.37 -18.19
C PHE A 15 -4.38 15.43 -18.37
N ARG A 16 -3.16 15.92 -18.05
CA ARG A 16 -2.01 15.03 -17.96
C ARG A 16 -2.30 14.07 -16.81
N LEU A 17 -2.37 12.78 -17.14
CA LEU A 17 -2.31 11.72 -16.14
C LEU A 17 -0.94 11.83 -15.45
N PHE A 18 -0.89 12.50 -14.31
CA PHE A 18 0.31 12.62 -13.45
C PHE A 18 0.61 11.34 -12.66
N ALA A 19 0.11 10.19 -13.09
CA ALA A 19 0.22 8.94 -12.34
C ALA A 19 1.67 8.41 -12.20
N ASP A 20 2.59 8.81 -13.08
CA ASP A 20 3.96 8.26 -13.12
C ASP A 20 5.03 9.19 -12.51
N GLU A 21 4.72 10.46 -12.27
CA GLU A 21 5.71 11.46 -11.86
C GLU A 21 6.30 11.20 -10.45
N PRO A 22 5.51 10.84 -9.40
CA PRO A 22 6.07 10.60 -8.09
C PRO A 22 7.06 9.42 -8.08
N VAL A 23 6.73 8.32 -8.74
CA VAL A 23 7.58 7.12 -8.81
C VAL A 23 8.89 7.41 -9.54
N LYS A 24 8.85 8.15 -10.65
CA LYS A 24 10.06 8.56 -11.39
C LYS A 24 10.97 9.46 -10.56
N ALA A 25 10.39 10.41 -9.82
CA ALA A 25 11.15 11.29 -8.94
C ALA A 25 11.82 10.50 -7.80
N ILE A 26 11.10 9.57 -7.17
CA ILE A 26 11.64 8.68 -6.12
C ILE A 26 12.75 7.80 -6.70
N TYR A 27 12.54 7.20 -7.88
CA TYR A 27 13.55 6.38 -8.55
C TYR A 27 14.82 7.18 -8.85
N ALA A 28 14.69 8.38 -9.42
CA ALA A 28 15.82 9.27 -9.70
C ALA A 28 16.57 9.66 -8.42
N LYS A 29 15.84 9.94 -7.32
CA LYS A 29 16.40 10.23 -6.01
C LYS A 29 17.26 9.06 -5.48
N ILE A 30 16.72 7.84 -5.53
CA ILE A 30 17.39 6.64 -4.98
C ILE A 30 18.59 6.21 -5.82
N THR A 31 18.53 6.38 -7.14
CA THR A 31 19.59 5.93 -8.06
C THR A 31 20.68 6.96 -8.32
N ASN A 32 20.51 8.20 -7.88
CA ASN A 32 21.53 9.24 -8.03
C ASN A 32 22.62 9.12 -6.92
N PRO A 33 23.87 8.75 -7.27
CA PRO A 33 24.94 8.61 -6.29
C PRO A 33 25.35 9.92 -5.61
N ASP A 34 25.05 11.08 -6.24
CA ASP A 34 25.34 12.39 -5.70
C ASP A 34 24.22 12.97 -4.84
N ASN A 35 23.10 12.26 -4.73
CA ASN A 35 21.97 12.69 -3.91
C ASN A 35 22.37 12.74 -2.42
N LYS A 36 22.06 13.86 -1.76
CA LYS A 36 22.30 14.08 -0.32
C LYS A 36 21.00 13.98 0.51
N GLU A 37 19.86 13.77 -0.12
CA GLU A 37 18.59 13.63 0.58
C GLU A 37 18.46 12.24 1.22
N VAL A 38 17.83 12.20 2.38
CA VAL A 38 17.56 10.94 3.08
C VAL A 38 16.39 10.23 2.38
N THR A 39 16.58 8.96 2.08
CA THR A 39 15.49 8.08 1.61
C THR A 39 14.78 7.47 2.80
N VAL A 40 13.47 7.67 2.89
CA VAL A 40 12.63 7.15 3.97
C VAL A 40 11.97 5.84 3.53
N VAL A 41 12.30 4.74 4.21
CA VAL A 41 11.71 3.41 4.00
C VAL A 41 10.77 3.08 5.15
N ALA A 42 9.49 2.88 4.86
CA ALA A 42 8.50 2.45 5.84
C ALA A 42 8.53 0.91 5.97
N HIS A 43 9.20 0.40 7.02
CA HIS A 43 9.32 -1.04 7.33
C HIS A 43 7.98 -1.62 7.74
N ARG A 44 7.46 -2.58 6.96
CA ARG A 44 6.09 -3.15 7.08
C ARG A 44 4.99 -2.10 7.01
N ALA A 45 5.26 -1.02 6.29
CA ALA A 45 4.44 0.19 6.22
C ALA A 45 4.30 0.92 7.58
N ASP A 46 3.34 1.85 7.71
CA ASP A 46 3.13 2.63 8.95
C ASP A 46 2.38 1.82 10.02
N TRP A 47 3.07 0.88 10.64
CA TRP A 47 2.53 -0.01 11.67
C TRP A 47 2.17 0.70 12.99
N ARG A 48 2.54 1.97 13.15
CA ARG A 48 2.12 2.78 14.30
C ARG A 48 0.67 3.23 14.18
N PHE A 49 0.25 3.53 12.95
CA PHE A 49 -1.11 3.99 12.66
C PHE A 49 -2.09 2.82 12.46
N ALA A 50 -1.66 1.76 11.76
CA ALA A 50 -2.48 0.60 11.43
C ALA A 50 -1.69 -0.71 11.62
N PRO A 51 -2.32 -1.91 11.56
CA PRO A 51 -1.57 -3.15 11.63
C PRO A 51 -0.47 -3.24 10.58
N GLU A 52 0.70 -3.78 10.95
CA GLU A 52 1.80 -4.04 10.03
C GLU A 52 1.32 -4.82 8.79
N ASN A 53 1.92 -4.56 7.62
CA ASN A 53 1.57 -5.26 6.39
C ASN A 53 0.07 -5.16 6.00
N SER A 54 -0.63 -4.09 6.38
CA SER A 54 -2.03 -3.83 6.00
C SER A 54 -2.15 -2.74 4.94
N LEU A 55 -3.23 -2.77 4.14
CA LEU A 55 -3.49 -1.71 3.15
C LEU A 55 -3.58 -0.33 3.82
N ALA A 56 -4.19 -0.25 5.00
CA ALA A 56 -4.30 1.01 5.75
C ALA A 56 -2.93 1.57 6.19
N ALA A 57 -1.97 0.69 6.56
CA ALA A 57 -0.61 1.09 6.88
C ALA A 57 0.13 1.58 5.62
N ILE A 58 -0.06 0.91 4.47
CA ILE A 58 0.49 1.33 3.18
C ILE A 58 -0.03 2.73 2.79
N GLU A 59 -1.34 2.93 2.84
CA GLU A 59 -1.96 4.23 2.54
C GLU A 59 -1.47 5.33 3.47
N SER A 60 -1.25 5.02 4.76
CA SER A 60 -0.69 5.96 5.71
C SER A 60 0.76 6.32 5.37
N SER A 61 1.60 5.34 5.00
CA SER A 61 2.98 5.58 4.57
C SER A 61 3.06 6.52 3.36
N ILE A 62 2.20 6.28 2.37
CA ILE A 62 2.11 7.12 1.16
C ILE A 62 1.70 8.56 1.54
N ARG A 63 0.67 8.71 2.36
CA ARG A 63 0.19 10.01 2.82
C ARG A 63 1.23 10.79 3.63
N LEU A 64 2.09 10.09 4.39
CA LEU A 64 3.18 10.66 5.16
C LEU A 64 4.43 10.97 4.31
N GLY A 65 4.42 10.61 3.01
CA GLY A 65 5.51 10.91 2.10
C GLY A 65 6.72 9.97 2.24
N ALA A 66 6.51 8.72 2.67
CA ALA A 66 7.58 7.72 2.60
C ALA A 66 7.98 7.46 1.14
N ASP A 67 9.28 7.42 0.85
CA ASP A 67 9.80 7.16 -0.49
C ASP A 67 9.60 5.69 -0.91
N VAL A 68 9.72 4.78 0.04
CA VAL A 68 9.60 3.33 -0.18
C VAL A 68 8.75 2.71 0.92
N VAL A 69 7.88 1.78 0.55
CA VAL A 69 7.17 0.93 1.50
C VAL A 69 7.74 -0.49 1.38
N GLU A 70 8.32 -1.00 2.45
CA GLU A 70 8.78 -2.39 2.53
C GLU A 70 7.66 -3.27 3.06
N LEU A 71 7.50 -4.48 2.51
CA LEU A 71 6.43 -5.41 2.81
C LEU A 71 6.94 -6.85 2.82
N ASP A 72 6.40 -7.66 3.74
CA ASP A 72 6.71 -9.08 3.85
C ASP A 72 5.65 -9.93 3.14
N VAL A 73 6.07 -10.96 2.39
CA VAL A 73 5.17 -11.82 1.63
C VAL A 73 5.29 -13.28 2.06
N GLN A 74 4.15 -13.94 2.27
CA GLN A 74 4.04 -15.36 2.54
C GLN A 74 3.12 -16.02 1.49
N LYS A 75 3.30 -17.32 1.29
CA LYS A 75 2.46 -18.13 0.39
C LYS A 75 1.49 -18.99 1.18
N THR A 76 0.21 -18.93 0.84
CA THR A 76 -0.86 -19.74 1.41
C THR A 76 -0.85 -21.18 0.91
N LYS A 77 -1.66 -22.06 1.51
CA LYS A 77 -1.83 -23.47 1.10
C LYS A 77 -2.25 -23.61 -0.37
N ASP A 78 -3.10 -22.73 -0.85
CA ASP A 78 -3.61 -22.66 -2.22
C ASP A 78 -2.76 -21.81 -3.18
N GLY A 79 -1.53 -21.45 -2.73
CA GLY A 79 -0.53 -20.78 -3.57
C GLY A 79 -0.69 -19.27 -3.72
N GLN A 80 -1.64 -18.66 -3.02
CA GLN A 80 -1.85 -17.20 -3.06
C GLN A 80 -0.76 -16.46 -2.27
N LEU A 81 -0.36 -15.28 -2.74
CA LEU A 81 0.61 -14.42 -2.06
C LEU A 81 -0.12 -13.41 -1.19
N ILE A 82 0.17 -13.41 0.11
CA ILE A 82 -0.41 -12.51 1.10
C ILE A 82 0.68 -11.70 1.80
N LEU A 83 0.31 -10.55 2.38
CA LEU A 83 1.23 -9.79 3.21
C LEU A 83 1.25 -10.34 4.64
N MET A 84 2.40 -10.86 5.06
CA MET A 84 2.62 -11.40 6.39
C MET A 84 4.11 -11.57 6.64
N HIS A 85 4.60 -11.08 7.78
CA HIS A 85 5.99 -11.29 8.18
C HIS A 85 6.23 -12.72 8.68
N ASP A 86 5.45 -13.14 9.65
CA ASP A 86 5.65 -14.42 10.32
C ASP A 86 5.17 -15.60 9.46
N LYS A 87 5.79 -16.74 9.60
CA LYS A 87 5.30 -18.00 9.01
C LYS A 87 4.01 -18.50 9.65
N THR A 88 3.57 -17.88 10.75
CA THR A 88 2.36 -18.23 11.50
C THR A 88 1.42 -17.02 11.65
N LEU A 89 0.13 -17.30 11.87
CA LEU A 89 -0.94 -16.30 11.98
C LEU A 89 -1.05 -15.68 13.38
N ASP A 90 -0.40 -16.26 14.37
CA ASP A 90 -0.68 -16.11 15.81
C ASP A 90 -0.47 -14.69 16.34
N ARG A 91 0.64 -14.03 15.95
CA ARG A 91 1.02 -12.72 16.49
C ARG A 91 0.14 -11.61 15.92
N THR A 92 0.01 -11.56 14.60
CA THR A 92 -0.57 -10.42 13.89
C THR A 92 -2.02 -10.62 13.47
N THR A 93 -2.61 -11.79 13.70
CA THR A 93 -4.02 -12.07 13.38
C THR A 93 -4.80 -12.69 14.52
N THR A 94 -6.13 -12.83 14.32
CA THR A 94 -7.01 -13.59 15.23
C THR A 94 -6.94 -15.11 15.02
N GLY A 95 -6.21 -15.59 13.99
CA GLY A 95 -5.99 -17.01 13.72
C GLY A 95 -4.77 -17.57 14.44
N LYS A 96 -4.53 -18.87 14.24
CA LYS A 96 -3.39 -19.60 14.80
C LYS A 96 -2.86 -20.62 13.81
N GLY A 97 -1.57 -20.95 13.93
CA GLY A 97 -0.92 -21.97 13.10
C GLY A 97 -0.26 -21.40 11.87
N LYS A 98 0.28 -22.27 11.01
CA LYS A 98 1.13 -21.87 9.88
C LYS A 98 0.31 -21.32 8.73
N VAL A 99 0.77 -20.22 8.13
CA VAL A 99 0.17 -19.62 6.92
C VAL A 99 0.03 -20.66 5.79
N ALA A 100 1.05 -21.48 5.56
CA ALA A 100 1.06 -22.49 4.52
C ALA A 100 0.03 -23.64 4.68
N GLU A 101 -0.66 -23.70 5.82
CA GLU A 101 -1.72 -24.68 6.09
C GLU A 101 -3.13 -24.12 5.85
N TRP A 102 -3.25 -22.81 5.57
CA TRP A 102 -4.52 -22.10 5.38
C TRP A 102 -4.69 -21.61 3.94
N THR A 103 -5.91 -21.74 3.41
CA THR A 103 -6.27 -21.12 2.13
C THR A 103 -6.49 -19.61 2.29
N LEU A 104 -6.40 -18.84 1.19
CA LEU A 104 -6.67 -17.41 1.20
C LEU A 104 -8.06 -17.09 1.76
N ASP A 105 -9.10 -17.82 1.34
CA ASP A 105 -10.47 -17.59 1.81
C ASP A 105 -10.59 -17.74 3.33
N SER A 106 -9.93 -18.76 3.90
CA SER A 106 -9.90 -18.98 5.34
C SER A 106 -9.16 -17.85 6.06
N ILE A 107 -8.00 -17.41 5.55
CA ILE A 107 -7.23 -16.29 6.11
C ILE A 107 -8.02 -14.98 6.06
N ARG A 108 -8.80 -14.74 5.01
CA ARG A 108 -9.63 -13.54 4.87
C ARG A 108 -10.76 -13.44 5.89
N THR A 109 -11.13 -14.52 6.58
CA THR A 109 -12.09 -14.46 7.70
C THR A 109 -11.47 -13.83 8.94
N LEU A 110 -10.15 -13.88 9.07
CA LEU A 110 -9.41 -13.39 10.22
C LEU A 110 -9.33 -11.85 10.23
N ARG A 111 -8.98 -11.31 11.39
CA ARG A 111 -8.71 -9.89 11.59
C ARG A 111 -7.25 -9.69 11.98
N LEU A 112 -6.65 -8.64 11.43
CA LEU A 112 -5.34 -8.20 11.87
C LEU A 112 -5.42 -7.59 13.28
N LYS A 113 -4.33 -7.75 14.03
CA LYS A 113 -4.08 -7.11 15.31
C LYS A 113 -3.10 -5.94 15.11
N ASN A 114 -3.26 -4.88 15.87
CA ASN A 114 -2.30 -3.78 15.90
C ASN A 114 -1.08 -4.12 16.79
N GLY A 115 -0.12 -3.19 16.88
CA GLY A 115 1.09 -3.36 17.68
C GLY A 115 0.85 -3.61 19.18
N ALA A 116 -0.32 -3.30 19.71
CA ALA A 116 -0.77 -3.62 21.08
C ALA A 116 -1.52 -4.95 21.17
N ALA A 117 -1.46 -5.80 20.15
CA ALA A 117 -2.17 -7.07 20.03
C ALA A 117 -3.71 -6.98 20.06
N LEU A 118 -4.27 -5.78 19.87
CA LEU A 118 -5.71 -5.55 19.83
C LEU A 118 -6.26 -5.86 18.45
N ARG A 119 -7.38 -6.58 18.41
CA ARG A 119 -8.12 -6.88 17.16
C ARG A 119 -8.59 -5.59 16.51
N THR A 120 -8.39 -5.50 15.20
CA THR A 120 -8.86 -4.38 14.37
C THR A 120 -9.93 -4.81 13.37
N LYS A 121 -10.42 -3.87 12.56
CA LYS A 121 -11.32 -4.16 11.43
C LYS A 121 -10.59 -4.66 10.19
N HIS A 122 -9.28 -4.51 10.13
CA HIS A 122 -8.47 -4.83 8.94
C HIS A 122 -8.30 -6.33 8.74
N ARG A 123 -8.16 -6.73 7.49
CA ARG A 123 -7.92 -8.13 7.07
C ARG A 123 -6.52 -8.26 6.49
N VAL A 124 -6.04 -9.50 6.39
CA VAL A 124 -4.78 -9.81 5.71
C VAL A 124 -4.96 -9.54 4.21
N PRO A 125 -4.16 -8.64 3.60
CA PRO A 125 -4.26 -8.35 2.17
C PRO A 125 -3.44 -9.35 1.35
N THR A 126 -3.79 -9.45 0.05
CA THR A 126 -2.92 -10.08 -0.93
C THR A 126 -1.82 -9.12 -1.39
N LEU A 127 -0.75 -9.67 -1.97
CA LEU A 127 0.28 -8.86 -2.62
C LEU A 127 -0.31 -8.02 -3.77
N GLU A 128 -1.24 -8.58 -4.55
CA GLU A 128 -1.92 -7.86 -5.63
C GLU A 128 -2.65 -6.61 -5.12
N GLU A 129 -3.42 -6.73 -4.03
CA GLU A 129 -4.12 -5.60 -3.41
C GLU A 129 -3.13 -4.52 -2.95
N ALA A 130 -1.99 -4.91 -2.39
CA ALA A 130 -0.94 -3.98 -1.99
C ALA A 130 -0.33 -3.24 -3.19
N LEU A 131 0.02 -3.96 -4.27
CA LEU A 131 0.57 -3.38 -5.49
C LEU A 131 -0.43 -2.44 -6.17
N LEU A 132 -1.72 -2.77 -6.17
CA LEU A 132 -2.77 -1.88 -6.68
C LEU A 132 -2.91 -0.62 -5.83
N THR A 133 -2.73 -0.73 -4.50
CA THR A 133 -2.77 0.42 -3.58
C THR A 133 -1.60 1.38 -3.80
N THR A 134 -0.42 0.88 -4.17
CA THR A 134 0.78 1.70 -4.41
C THR A 134 0.92 2.20 -5.84
N LYS A 135 0.12 1.69 -6.78
CA LYS A 135 0.25 1.99 -8.21
C LYS A 135 0.12 3.49 -8.50
N GLY A 136 1.18 4.07 -9.08
CA GLY A 136 1.21 5.48 -9.49
C GLY A 136 1.32 6.48 -8.32
N ARG A 137 1.76 6.03 -7.17
CA ARG A 137 1.86 6.88 -5.97
C ARG A 137 3.28 6.93 -5.45
#